data_08ebf28bceb3bcef4b0c8a08cb1fd43b
#
_entry.id   08ebf28bceb3bcef4b0c8a08cb1fd43b
#
_cell.length_a   1.000
_cell.length_b   1.000
_cell.length_c   1.000
_cell.angle_alpha   90.00
_cell.angle_beta   90.00
_cell.angle_gamma   90.00
#
_symmetry.space_group_name_H-M   'P 1'
#
loop_
_entity.id
_entity.type
_entity.pdbx_description
1 polymer ?
#
loop_
_entity_poly.entity_id
_entity_poly.type
_entity_poly.pdbx_seq_one_letter_code
_entity_poly.pdbx_strand_id
1 'polypeptide(L)'
;MPRFLLVEDDTISRGFFRAALETLPAQVETADSLATALERGRRSEHDLWLIDVNLPDGNGSELLKALRQSHPETPALAHTADGDTSIHARLREAGFSETLVKPLSREQLLQAVRRALVNSPGPSAPAAPGEGAGVGVGEREDWDEITALAALNGQRNHLIALRELFLAELPGVRDAVAQAVQQHDVRTLQGQLHRLQASCGFVGAARLGRAVRQLHQAPESNGAHTQFKAAVDSLLH
;
A
#
# COMPACT_ATOMS: atom_id res chain seq x y z
N MET A 1 14.64 -21.11 7.56
CA MET A 1 13.48 -20.64 6.79
C MET A 1 13.45 -19.15 6.92
N PRO A 2 13.49 -18.35 5.84
CA PRO A 2 13.56 -16.89 5.92
C PRO A 2 12.36 -16.32 6.69
N ARG A 3 12.60 -15.23 7.41
CA ARG A 3 11.57 -14.51 8.18
C ARG A 3 11.45 -13.10 7.62
N PHE A 4 10.24 -12.72 7.27
CA PHE A 4 9.94 -11.40 6.72
C PHE A 4 9.07 -10.61 7.71
N LEU A 5 9.36 -9.33 7.87
CA LEU A 5 8.49 -8.40 8.58
C LEU A 5 7.76 -7.54 7.55
N LEU A 6 6.44 -7.68 7.48
CA LEU A 6 5.55 -6.86 6.68
C LEU A 6 4.91 -5.79 7.58
N VAL A 7 5.19 -4.53 7.30
CA VAL A 7 4.61 -3.38 8.01
C VAL A 7 3.66 -2.65 7.10
N GLU A 8 2.36 -2.76 7.38
CA GLU A 8 1.26 -2.22 6.57
C GLU A 8 0.03 -2.05 7.45
N ASP A 9 -0.53 -0.86 7.55
CA ASP A 9 -1.69 -0.56 8.38
C ASP A 9 -3.03 -0.84 7.67
N ASP A 10 -3.07 -0.72 6.33
CA ASP A 10 -4.26 -1.03 5.55
C ASP A 10 -4.49 -2.55 5.47
N THR A 11 -5.65 -3.00 5.92
CA THR A 11 -6.00 -4.43 6.02
C THR A 11 -6.01 -5.12 4.65
N ILE A 12 -6.45 -4.42 3.60
CA ILE A 12 -6.55 -4.97 2.24
C ILE A 12 -5.16 -5.16 1.65
N SER A 13 -4.33 -4.10 1.71
CA SER A 13 -2.94 -4.14 1.26
C SER A 13 -2.14 -5.21 2.03
N ARG A 14 -2.29 -5.25 3.36
CA ARG A 14 -1.64 -6.24 4.23
C ARG A 14 -2.04 -7.67 3.86
N GLY A 15 -3.34 -7.90 3.62
CA GLY A 15 -3.86 -9.19 3.16
C GLY A 15 -3.25 -9.63 1.83
N PHE A 16 -3.18 -8.72 0.86
CA PHE A 16 -2.55 -8.97 -0.43
C PHE A 16 -1.06 -9.30 -0.32
N PHE A 17 -0.28 -8.46 0.37
CA PHE A 17 1.16 -8.67 0.53
C PHE A 17 1.46 -9.95 1.28
N ARG A 18 0.75 -10.21 2.37
CA ARG A 18 0.90 -11.42 3.15
C ARG A 18 0.64 -12.67 2.31
N ALA A 19 -0.50 -12.75 1.62
CA ALA A 19 -0.85 -13.87 0.76
C ALA A 19 0.18 -14.10 -0.37
N ALA A 20 0.73 -13.03 -0.93
CA ALA A 20 1.79 -13.11 -1.93
C ALA A 20 3.10 -13.66 -1.33
N LEU A 21 3.54 -13.13 -0.18
CA LEU A 21 4.78 -13.55 0.48
C LEU A 21 4.72 -14.97 1.02
N GLU A 22 3.58 -15.43 1.54
CA GLU A 22 3.36 -16.81 2.04
C GLU A 22 3.44 -17.88 0.94
N THR A 23 3.52 -17.50 -0.33
CA THR A 23 3.82 -18.44 -1.42
C THR A 23 5.31 -18.79 -1.51
N LEU A 24 6.16 -18.04 -0.85
CA LEU A 24 7.56 -18.38 -0.66
C LEU A 24 7.71 -19.29 0.57
N PRO A 25 8.77 -20.11 0.62
CA PRO A 25 9.09 -20.89 1.82
C PRO A 25 9.65 -19.99 2.92
N ALA A 26 8.82 -19.08 3.46
CA ALA A 26 9.19 -18.05 4.42
C ALA A 26 8.13 -17.93 5.52
N GLN A 27 8.54 -17.41 6.68
CA GLN A 27 7.61 -16.97 7.73
C GLN A 27 7.35 -15.48 7.58
N VAL A 28 6.09 -15.05 7.60
CA VAL A 28 5.70 -13.66 7.47
C VAL A 28 5.10 -13.17 8.79
N GLU A 29 5.81 -12.28 9.47
CA GLU A 29 5.29 -11.52 10.60
C GLU A 29 4.69 -10.21 10.08
N THR A 30 3.54 -9.79 10.61
CA THR A 30 2.87 -8.56 10.16
C THR A 30 2.79 -7.56 11.31
N ALA A 31 2.99 -6.28 11.03
CA ALA A 31 2.77 -5.17 11.94
C ALA A 31 1.89 -4.11 11.25
N ASP A 32 1.04 -3.43 12.01
CA ASP A 32 0.10 -2.42 11.51
C ASP A 32 0.49 -0.99 11.90
N SER A 33 1.61 -0.84 12.57
CA SER A 33 2.09 0.42 13.11
C SER A 33 3.60 0.39 13.31
N LEU A 34 4.22 1.57 13.43
CA LEU A 34 5.62 1.74 13.76
C LEU A 34 5.94 1.09 15.11
N ALA A 35 5.10 1.32 16.12
CA ALA A 35 5.27 0.77 17.47
C ALA A 35 5.31 -0.76 17.47
N THR A 36 4.33 -1.41 16.81
CA THR A 36 4.26 -2.86 16.68
C THR A 36 5.44 -3.42 15.88
N ALA A 37 5.87 -2.72 14.82
CA ALA A 37 7.02 -3.13 14.02
C ALA A 37 8.33 -3.10 14.83
N LEU A 38 8.55 -2.06 15.62
CA LEU A 38 9.72 -1.97 16.51
C LEU A 38 9.73 -3.08 17.58
N GLU A 39 8.59 -3.38 18.17
CA GLU A 39 8.48 -4.47 19.12
C GLU A 39 8.88 -5.82 18.49
N ARG A 40 8.39 -6.11 17.29
CA ARG A 40 8.71 -7.36 16.56
C ARG A 40 10.17 -7.40 16.13
N GLY A 41 10.70 -6.28 15.60
CA GLY A 41 12.10 -6.18 15.21
C GLY A 41 13.11 -6.35 16.37
N ARG A 42 12.69 -6.05 17.61
CA ARG A 42 13.52 -6.31 18.80
C ARG A 42 13.46 -7.77 19.29
N ARG A 43 12.34 -8.45 19.03
CA ARG A 43 12.12 -9.84 19.48
C ARG A 43 12.70 -10.88 18.55
N SER A 44 12.83 -10.55 17.27
CA SER A 44 13.16 -11.51 16.23
C SER A 44 14.04 -10.88 15.17
N GLU A 45 15.02 -11.65 14.70
CA GLU A 45 15.75 -11.31 13.48
C GLU A 45 14.89 -11.61 12.25
N HIS A 46 14.97 -10.73 11.27
CA HIS A 46 14.28 -10.86 9.99
C HIS A 46 15.30 -10.77 8.85
N ASP A 47 15.06 -11.55 7.81
CA ASP A 47 15.89 -11.55 6.60
C ASP A 47 15.48 -10.46 5.61
N LEU A 48 14.29 -9.90 5.77
CA LEU A 48 13.74 -8.84 4.93
C LEU A 48 12.68 -8.03 5.68
N TRP A 49 12.68 -6.72 5.45
CA TRP A 49 11.60 -5.82 5.85
C TRP A 49 10.87 -5.28 4.62
N LEU A 50 9.54 -5.34 4.61
CA LEU A 50 8.65 -4.69 3.65
C LEU A 50 7.84 -3.65 4.42
N ILE A 51 8.11 -2.36 4.20
CA ILE A 51 7.64 -1.26 5.07
C ILE A 51 6.83 -0.26 4.26
N ASP A 52 5.59 0.03 4.72
CA ASP A 52 4.83 1.17 4.22
C ASP A 52 5.53 2.47 4.60
N VAL A 53 5.59 3.38 3.64
CA VAL A 53 6.15 4.72 3.85
C VAL A 53 5.29 5.54 4.81
N ASN A 54 3.95 5.35 4.78
CA ASN A 54 3.00 6.10 5.58
C ASN A 54 2.31 5.19 6.61
N LEU A 55 2.70 5.32 7.85
CA LEU A 55 2.10 4.60 8.98
C LEU A 55 1.27 5.55 9.85
N PRO A 56 0.27 5.06 10.58
CA PRO A 56 -0.63 5.91 11.39
C PRO A 56 0.09 6.65 12.51
N ASP A 57 1.17 6.10 13.02
CA ASP A 57 1.94 6.58 14.16
C ASP A 57 3.36 7.08 13.78
N GLY A 58 3.69 7.17 12.47
CA GLY A 58 4.98 7.68 12.03
C GLY A 58 5.28 7.43 10.56
N ASN A 59 6.54 7.56 10.19
CA ASN A 59 7.01 7.40 8.81
C ASN A 59 7.88 6.14 8.69
N GLY A 60 7.74 5.41 7.57
CA GLY A 60 8.52 4.21 7.31
C GLY A 60 10.04 4.42 7.31
N SER A 61 10.52 5.63 6.94
CA SER A 61 11.95 5.95 7.01
C SER A 61 12.44 6.10 8.46
N GLU A 62 11.61 6.61 9.37
CA GLU A 62 11.91 6.66 10.81
C GLU A 62 11.97 5.25 11.40
N LEU A 63 11.03 4.40 11.01
CA LEU A 63 11.04 2.99 11.39
C LEU A 63 12.31 2.30 10.91
N LEU A 64 12.68 2.45 9.63
CA LEU A 64 13.88 1.86 9.08
C LEU A 64 15.14 2.29 9.85
N LYS A 65 15.27 3.61 10.13
CA LYS A 65 16.39 4.15 10.91
C LYS A 65 16.47 3.51 12.30
N ALA A 66 15.36 3.30 12.97
CA ALA A 66 15.33 2.67 14.28
C ALA A 66 15.68 1.18 14.24
N LEU A 67 15.15 0.43 13.25
CA LEU A 67 15.46 -1.00 13.08
C LEU A 67 16.94 -1.23 12.74
N ARG A 68 17.56 -0.35 11.94
CA ARG A 68 18.97 -0.43 11.56
C ARG A 68 19.93 -0.24 12.73
N GLN A 69 19.51 0.30 13.85
CA GLN A 69 20.35 0.38 15.07
C GLN A 69 20.72 -1.01 15.60
N SER A 70 19.84 -1.98 15.42
CA SER A 70 20.04 -3.36 15.88
C SER A 70 20.41 -4.32 14.74
N HIS A 71 19.93 -4.06 13.52
CA HIS A 71 20.09 -4.94 12.36
C HIS A 71 20.48 -4.12 11.11
N PRO A 72 21.76 -3.67 11.02
CA PRO A 72 22.20 -2.73 9.98
C PRO A 72 22.16 -3.30 8.56
N GLU A 73 22.30 -4.61 8.40
CA GLU A 73 22.44 -5.27 7.10
C GLU A 73 21.13 -5.84 6.54
N THR A 74 20.04 -5.84 7.32
CA THR A 74 18.76 -6.40 6.85
C THR A 74 18.23 -5.58 5.68
N PRO A 75 17.99 -6.18 4.50
CA PRO A 75 17.43 -5.48 3.36
C PRO A 75 16.01 -4.98 3.66
N ALA A 76 15.71 -3.77 3.18
CA ALA A 76 14.43 -3.12 3.38
C ALA A 76 13.84 -2.67 2.03
N LEU A 77 12.61 -3.06 1.76
CA LEU A 77 11.80 -2.59 0.65
C LEU A 77 10.76 -1.60 1.17
N ALA A 78 10.67 -0.43 0.52
CA ALA A 78 9.58 0.50 0.77
C ALA A 78 8.39 0.17 -0.14
N HIS A 79 7.17 0.35 0.34
CA HIS A 79 6.00 0.41 -0.54
C HIS A 79 5.16 1.64 -0.23
N THR A 80 4.59 2.24 -1.28
CA THR A 80 3.84 3.49 -1.19
C THR A 80 2.75 3.56 -2.25
N ALA A 81 1.67 4.27 -1.97
CA ALA A 81 0.66 4.61 -2.99
C ALA A 81 1.06 5.84 -3.84
N ASP A 82 2.15 6.52 -3.48
CA ASP A 82 2.65 7.69 -4.17
C ASP A 82 3.74 7.29 -5.17
N GLY A 83 3.52 7.62 -6.45
CA GLY A 83 4.44 7.32 -7.56
C GLY A 83 5.40 8.47 -7.91
N ASP A 84 5.51 9.51 -7.09
CA ASP A 84 6.42 10.63 -7.36
C ASP A 84 7.88 10.17 -7.32
N THR A 85 8.62 10.48 -8.37
CA THR A 85 10.04 10.14 -8.51
C THR A 85 10.91 10.78 -7.43
N SER A 86 10.52 11.94 -6.89
CA SER A 86 11.21 12.60 -5.80
C SER A 86 11.19 11.78 -4.51
N ILE A 87 10.11 11.05 -4.26
CA ILE A 87 9.97 10.16 -3.10
C ILE A 87 10.92 8.98 -3.20
N HIS A 88 11.08 8.41 -4.40
CA HIS A 88 12.02 7.29 -4.62
C HIS A 88 13.46 7.65 -4.28
N ALA A 89 13.92 8.86 -4.67
CA ALA A 89 15.26 9.34 -4.32
C ALA A 89 15.44 9.46 -2.80
N ARG A 90 14.46 10.07 -2.11
CA ARG A 90 14.48 10.23 -0.65
C ARG A 90 14.47 8.90 0.10
N LEU A 91 13.69 7.92 -0.36
CA LEU A 91 13.62 6.60 0.27
C LEU A 91 14.93 5.82 0.08
N ARG A 92 15.57 5.97 -1.07
CA ARG A 92 16.90 5.39 -1.30
C ARG A 92 17.95 6.02 -0.38
N GLU A 93 17.95 7.34 -0.24
CA GLU A 93 18.83 8.05 0.70
C GLU A 93 18.56 7.63 2.16
N ALA A 94 17.32 7.32 2.50
CA ALA A 94 16.96 6.80 3.82
C ALA A 94 17.45 5.36 4.05
N GLY A 95 17.92 4.64 3.00
CA GLY A 95 18.51 3.32 3.09
C GLY A 95 17.60 2.16 2.65
N PHE A 96 16.48 2.44 1.97
CA PHE A 96 15.68 1.39 1.31
C PHE A 96 16.40 0.87 0.07
N SER A 97 16.41 -0.45 -0.11
CA SER A 97 17.01 -1.10 -1.27
C SER A 97 16.20 -0.85 -2.54
N GLU A 98 14.87 -0.83 -2.44
CA GLU A 98 13.96 -0.60 -3.57
C GLU A 98 12.64 0.00 -3.07
N THR A 99 11.95 0.74 -3.94
CA THR A 99 10.62 1.30 -3.66
C THR A 99 9.59 0.70 -4.61
N LEU A 100 8.51 0.16 -4.06
CA LEU A 100 7.39 -0.44 -4.78
C LEU A 100 6.18 0.50 -4.73
N VAL A 101 5.63 0.82 -5.88
CA VAL A 101 4.45 1.70 -5.98
C VAL A 101 3.19 0.85 -6.06
N LYS A 102 2.21 1.12 -5.18
CA LYS A 102 0.89 0.48 -5.18
C LYS A 102 -0.02 1.11 -6.27
N PRO A 103 -0.85 0.35 -6.95
CA PRO A 103 -0.98 -1.11 -6.90
C PRO A 103 0.15 -1.80 -7.66
N LEU A 104 0.64 -2.91 -7.13
CA LEU A 104 1.65 -3.74 -7.78
C LEU A 104 1.17 -5.18 -7.87
N SER A 105 1.64 -5.90 -8.89
CA SER A 105 1.31 -7.31 -9.04
C SER A 105 2.10 -8.18 -8.04
N ARG A 106 1.56 -9.37 -7.76
CA ARG A 106 2.25 -10.38 -6.96
C ARG A 106 3.64 -10.70 -7.53
N GLU A 107 3.75 -10.79 -8.85
CA GLU A 107 5.01 -11.09 -9.52
C GLU A 107 6.06 -10.00 -9.30
N GLN A 108 5.66 -8.73 -9.41
CA GLN A 108 6.52 -7.59 -9.12
C GLN A 108 7.04 -7.62 -7.68
N LEU A 109 6.13 -7.88 -6.71
CA LEU A 109 6.51 -8.03 -5.30
C LEU A 109 7.54 -9.16 -5.12
N LEU A 110 7.25 -10.37 -5.63
CA LEU A 110 8.12 -11.52 -5.45
C LEU A 110 9.48 -11.35 -6.14
N GLN A 111 9.53 -10.67 -7.28
CA GLN A 111 10.77 -10.32 -7.95
C GLN A 111 11.61 -9.33 -7.11
N ALA A 112 11.00 -8.30 -6.54
CA ALA A 112 11.69 -7.35 -5.66
C ALA A 112 12.24 -8.04 -4.40
N VAL A 113 11.45 -8.91 -3.77
CA VAL A 113 11.89 -9.71 -2.62
C VAL A 113 13.10 -10.59 -2.99
N ARG A 114 13.05 -11.29 -4.12
CA ARG A 114 14.19 -12.11 -4.58
C ARG A 114 15.43 -11.27 -4.83
N ARG A 115 15.30 -10.09 -5.47
CA ARG A 115 16.45 -9.18 -5.67
C ARG A 115 17.04 -8.73 -4.34
N ALA A 116 16.20 -8.35 -3.39
CA ALA A 116 16.64 -7.88 -2.07
C ALA A 116 17.39 -8.97 -1.28
N LEU A 117 16.93 -10.22 -1.36
CA LEU A 117 17.58 -11.35 -0.67
C LEU A 117 18.90 -11.79 -1.32
N VAL A 118 19.08 -11.58 -2.63
CA VAL A 118 20.31 -11.95 -3.35
C VAL A 118 21.35 -10.86 -3.28
N ASN A 119 20.92 -9.59 -3.25
CA ASN A 119 21.79 -8.42 -3.35
C ASN A 119 21.98 -7.72 -1.98
N SER A 120 22.43 -8.41 -0.95
CA SER A 120 22.96 -7.74 0.24
C SER A 120 24.46 -7.45 0.02
N PRO A 121 24.99 -6.21 0.22
CA PRO A 121 24.55 -4.86 -0.10
C PRO A 121 25.29 -4.23 -1.30
N GLY A 122 24.58 -3.60 -2.19
CA GLY A 122 25.13 -2.71 -3.23
C GLY A 122 24.00 -1.93 -3.91
N PRO A 123 24.18 -0.66 -4.31
CA PRO A 123 23.12 0.14 -4.92
C PRO A 123 22.74 -0.44 -6.26
N SER A 124 21.58 -1.06 -6.34
CA SER A 124 21.02 -1.55 -7.59
C SER A 124 20.27 -0.44 -8.31
N ALA A 125 20.45 -0.37 -9.62
CA ALA A 125 19.83 0.61 -10.52
C ALA A 125 18.28 0.55 -10.44
N PRO A 126 17.58 1.68 -10.73
CA PRO A 126 16.14 1.74 -10.65
C PRO A 126 15.52 0.75 -11.63
N ALA A 127 14.66 -0.11 -11.11
CA ALA A 127 13.68 -0.77 -11.96
C ALA A 127 12.81 0.36 -12.55
N ALA A 128 12.80 0.47 -13.88
CA ALA A 128 11.90 1.38 -14.57
C ALA A 128 10.48 1.15 -14.09
N PRO A 129 9.69 2.21 -13.86
CA PRO A 129 8.27 2.05 -13.56
C PRO A 129 7.67 1.22 -14.69
N GLY A 130 7.15 0.05 -14.37
CA GLY A 130 6.30 -0.67 -15.28
C GLY A 130 5.15 0.26 -15.57
N GLU A 131 5.06 0.73 -16.83
CA GLU A 131 3.91 1.45 -17.32
C GLU A 131 2.70 0.54 -17.07
N GLY A 132 1.96 0.83 -16.02
CA GLY A 132 0.61 0.33 -15.85
C GLY A 132 -0.15 0.86 -17.05
N ALA A 133 -0.32 0.02 -18.07
CA ALA A 133 -1.11 0.35 -19.23
C ALA A 133 -2.52 0.70 -18.73
N GLY A 134 -2.77 2.00 -18.67
CA GLY A 134 -4.11 2.53 -18.53
C GLY A 134 -4.88 2.19 -19.81
N VAL A 135 -5.41 0.99 -19.86
CA VAL A 135 -6.44 0.65 -20.82
C VAL A 135 -7.67 1.42 -20.37
N GLY A 136 -8.09 2.37 -21.20
CA GLY A 136 -9.24 3.22 -20.97
C GLY A 136 -10.49 2.38 -20.78
N VAL A 137 -10.84 2.15 -19.52
CA VAL A 137 -12.12 1.59 -19.11
C VAL A 137 -13.09 2.75 -19.03
N GLY A 138 -14.29 2.56 -19.59
CA GLY A 138 -15.31 3.60 -19.69
C GLY A 138 -15.59 4.29 -18.35
N GLU A 139 -15.83 5.60 -18.40
CA GLU A 139 -15.98 6.50 -17.23
C GLU A 139 -17.10 6.12 -16.24
N ARG A 140 -17.81 5.00 -16.45
CA ARG A 140 -19.00 4.60 -15.70
C ARG A 140 -18.90 3.28 -14.95
N GLU A 141 -17.82 2.52 -15.06
CA GLU A 141 -17.70 1.26 -14.35
C GLU A 141 -17.14 1.47 -12.94
N ASP A 142 -17.86 0.96 -11.94
CA ASP A 142 -17.45 1.00 -10.54
C ASP A 142 -16.22 0.11 -10.30
N TRP A 143 -16.13 -1.03 -11.02
CA TRP A 143 -15.11 -2.05 -10.87
C TRP A 143 -14.30 -2.28 -12.14
N ASP A 144 -12.97 -2.24 -12.03
CA ASP A 144 -12.02 -2.71 -13.04
C ASP A 144 -11.54 -4.12 -12.66
N GLU A 145 -12.29 -5.11 -13.12
CA GLU A 145 -11.98 -6.50 -12.82
C GLU A 145 -10.69 -6.98 -13.50
N ILE A 146 -10.39 -6.45 -14.67
CA ILE A 146 -9.20 -6.84 -15.45
C ILE A 146 -7.94 -6.43 -14.70
N THR A 147 -7.84 -5.17 -14.28
CA THR A 147 -6.71 -4.66 -13.50
C THR A 147 -6.59 -5.36 -12.14
N ALA A 148 -7.70 -5.58 -11.44
CA ALA A 148 -7.69 -6.27 -10.14
C ALA A 148 -7.25 -7.74 -10.27
N LEU A 149 -7.74 -8.48 -11.27
CA LEU A 149 -7.32 -9.85 -11.52
C LEU A 149 -5.86 -9.92 -11.96
N ALA A 150 -5.37 -8.98 -12.75
CA ALA A 150 -3.96 -8.91 -13.12
C ALA A 150 -3.07 -8.71 -11.88
N ALA A 151 -3.45 -7.84 -10.95
CA ALA A 151 -2.74 -7.66 -9.68
C ALA A 151 -2.70 -8.96 -8.85
N LEU A 152 -3.78 -9.73 -8.86
CA LEU A 152 -3.94 -10.99 -8.12
C LEU A 152 -3.56 -12.25 -8.93
N ASN A 153 -2.90 -12.09 -10.07
CA ASN A 153 -2.48 -13.19 -10.94
C ASN A 153 -3.64 -14.13 -11.35
N GLY A 154 -4.82 -13.55 -11.65
CA GLY A 154 -6.01 -14.27 -12.06
C GLY A 154 -6.78 -14.99 -10.95
N GLN A 155 -6.40 -14.82 -9.69
CA GLN A 155 -7.03 -15.52 -8.55
C GLN A 155 -8.36 -14.85 -8.15
N ARG A 156 -9.43 -15.22 -8.84
CA ARG A 156 -10.77 -14.65 -8.66
C ARG A 156 -11.32 -14.82 -7.23
N ASN A 157 -11.06 -15.93 -6.56
CA ASN A 157 -11.51 -16.16 -5.18
C ASN A 157 -10.87 -15.18 -4.19
N HIS A 158 -9.59 -14.84 -4.40
CA HIS A 158 -8.91 -13.83 -3.57
C HIS A 158 -9.48 -12.43 -3.84
N LEU A 159 -9.79 -12.11 -5.10
CA LEU A 159 -10.43 -10.84 -5.43
C LEU A 159 -11.80 -10.70 -4.75
N ILE A 160 -12.60 -11.76 -4.76
CA ILE A 160 -13.92 -11.76 -4.10
C ILE A 160 -13.75 -11.51 -2.60
N ALA A 161 -12.86 -12.25 -1.93
CA ALA A 161 -12.61 -12.08 -0.49
C ALA A 161 -12.10 -10.67 -0.14
N LEU A 162 -11.18 -10.10 -0.95
CA LEU A 162 -10.70 -8.74 -0.75
C LEU A 162 -11.79 -7.68 -0.97
N ARG A 163 -12.68 -7.89 -1.96
CA ARG A 163 -13.82 -7.01 -2.19
C ARG A 163 -14.83 -7.05 -1.06
N GLU A 164 -15.14 -8.22 -0.52
CA GLU A 164 -16.02 -8.37 0.65
C GLU A 164 -15.46 -7.61 1.86
N LEU A 165 -14.16 -7.76 2.14
CA LEU A 165 -13.49 -7.05 3.20
C LEU A 165 -13.52 -5.53 2.97
N PHE A 166 -13.20 -5.10 1.75
CA PHE A 166 -13.22 -3.70 1.34
C PHE A 166 -14.59 -3.06 1.54
N LEU A 167 -15.65 -3.72 1.08
CA LEU A 167 -17.03 -3.24 1.23
C LEU A 167 -17.47 -3.20 2.70
N ALA A 168 -16.99 -4.13 3.54
CA ALA A 168 -17.28 -4.12 4.96
C ALA A 168 -16.61 -2.94 5.70
N GLU A 169 -15.41 -2.54 5.29
CA GLU A 169 -14.67 -1.41 5.88
C GLU A 169 -15.10 -0.04 5.33
N LEU A 170 -15.62 0.01 4.10
CA LEU A 170 -15.90 1.24 3.37
C LEU A 170 -16.84 2.23 4.11
N PRO A 171 -17.91 1.80 4.82
CA PRO A 171 -18.74 2.72 5.60
C PRO A 171 -17.95 3.46 6.69
N GLY A 172 -17.09 2.74 7.41
CA GLY A 172 -16.24 3.34 8.46
C GLY A 172 -15.23 4.35 7.90
N VAL A 173 -14.64 4.03 6.74
CA VAL A 173 -13.72 4.94 6.05
C VAL A 173 -14.46 6.19 5.57
N ARG A 174 -15.66 6.06 4.98
CA ARG A 174 -16.51 7.17 4.58
C ARG A 174 -16.77 8.12 5.76
N ASP A 175 -17.15 7.56 6.89
CA ASP A 175 -17.50 8.33 8.08
C ASP A 175 -16.27 9.02 8.66
N ALA A 176 -15.11 8.37 8.67
CA ALA A 176 -13.84 8.96 9.08
C ALA A 176 -13.40 10.12 8.17
N VAL A 177 -13.55 9.98 6.85
CA VAL A 177 -13.29 11.05 5.88
C VAL A 177 -14.23 12.23 6.13
N ALA A 178 -15.55 11.99 6.30
CA ALA A 178 -16.52 13.02 6.56
C ALA A 178 -16.22 13.80 7.87
N GLN A 179 -15.83 13.08 8.92
CA GLN A 179 -15.44 13.67 10.19
C GLN A 179 -14.18 14.52 10.07
N ALA A 180 -13.14 14.02 9.40
CA ALA A 180 -11.89 14.76 9.18
C ALA A 180 -12.13 16.08 8.42
N VAL A 181 -13.01 16.05 7.40
CA VAL A 181 -13.42 17.23 6.65
C VAL A 181 -14.14 18.24 7.56
N GLN A 182 -15.10 17.79 8.38
CA GLN A 182 -15.84 18.68 9.30
C GLN A 182 -14.94 19.31 10.36
N GLN A 183 -13.92 18.58 10.80
CA GLN A 183 -12.96 19.04 11.80
C GLN A 183 -11.78 19.83 11.22
N HIS A 184 -11.71 19.99 9.89
CA HIS A 184 -10.57 20.59 9.17
C HIS A 184 -9.24 19.87 9.50
N ASP A 185 -9.30 18.59 9.84
CA ASP A 185 -8.12 17.77 10.12
C ASP A 185 -7.53 17.22 8.81
N VAL A 186 -6.70 18.06 8.18
CA VAL A 186 -6.05 17.76 6.92
C VAL A 186 -5.16 16.51 7.02
N ARG A 187 -4.50 16.31 8.17
CA ARG A 187 -3.58 15.15 8.34
C ARG A 187 -4.35 13.83 8.36
N THR A 188 -5.41 13.76 9.15
CA THR A 188 -6.28 12.55 9.18
C THR A 188 -6.93 12.32 7.83
N LEU A 189 -7.43 13.36 7.17
CA LEU A 189 -8.03 13.26 5.83
C LEU A 189 -7.04 12.67 4.82
N GLN A 190 -5.83 13.21 4.73
CA GLN A 190 -4.80 12.72 3.82
C GLN A 190 -4.43 11.27 4.10
N GLY A 191 -4.28 10.88 5.37
CA GLY A 191 -4.00 9.51 5.76
C GLY A 191 -5.10 8.53 5.34
N GLN A 192 -6.38 8.90 5.54
CA GLN A 192 -7.52 8.07 5.10
C GLN A 192 -7.58 7.91 3.57
N LEU A 193 -7.41 9.02 2.84
CA LEU A 193 -7.44 9.00 1.38
C LEU A 193 -6.27 8.21 0.79
N HIS A 194 -5.09 8.29 1.40
CA HIS A 194 -3.91 7.53 0.97
C HIS A 194 -4.14 6.02 1.08
N ARG A 195 -4.62 5.54 2.23
CA ARG A 195 -4.98 4.13 2.44
C ARG A 195 -6.05 3.66 1.47
N LEU A 196 -7.13 4.43 1.36
CA LEU A 196 -8.24 4.09 0.47
C LEU A 196 -7.80 4.04 -1.01
N GLN A 197 -6.86 4.89 -1.43
CA GLN A 197 -6.31 4.86 -2.77
C GLN A 197 -5.60 3.54 -3.07
N ALA A 198 -4.79 3.03 -2.12
CA ALA A 198 -4.11 1.75 -2.25
C ALA A 198 -5.11 0.60 -2.36
N SER A 199 -6.08 0.55 -1.44
CA SER A 199 -7.12 -0.48 -1.40
C SER A 199 -7.96 -0.50 -2.68
N CYS A 200 -8.38 0.67 -3.21
CA CYS A 200 -9.09 0.78 -4.48
C CYS A 200 -8.32 0.13 -5.63
N GLY A 201 -6.99 0.26 -5.65
CA GLY A 201 -6.14 -0.34 -6.68
C GLY A 201 -6.17 -1.87 -6.65
N PHE A 202 -6.09 -2.48 -5.47
CA PHE A 202 -6.09 -3.94 -5.32
C PHE A 202 -7.44 -4.59 -5.60
N VAL A 203 -8.55 -3.94 -5.21
CA VAL A 203 -9.90 -4.48 -5.45
C VAL A 203 -10.48 -4.08 -6.81
N GLY A 204 -9.82 -3.16 -7.52
CA GLY A 204 -10.28 -2.63 -8.80
C GLY A 204 -11.45 -1.65 -8.67
N ALA A 205 -11.60 -0.94 -7.55
CA ALA A 205 -12.66 0.08 -7.36
C ALA A 205 -12.31 1.37 -8.13
N ALA A 206 -12.40 1.31 -9.46
CA ALA A 206 -11.87 2.30 -10.39
C ALA A 206 -12.50 3.69 -10.21
N ARG A 207 -13.83 3.76 -10.13
CA ARG A 207 -14.57 5.02 -9.94
C ARG A 207 -14.21 5.67 -8.62
N LEU A 208 -14.24 4.88 -7.53
CA LEU A 208 -13.87 5.39 -6.21
C LEU A 208 -12.40 5.83 -6.16
N GLY A 209 -11.48 5.05 -6.74
CA GLY A 209 -10.07 5.42 -6.82
C GLY A 209 -9.82 6.75 -7.54
N ARG A 210 -10.59 7.06 -8.60
CA ARG A 210 -10.53 8.38 -9.26
C ARG A 210 -11.04 9.50 -8.34
N ALA A 211 -12.16 9.29 -7.67
CA ALA A 211 -12.75 10.26 -6.75
C ALA A 211 -11.83 10.52 -5.53
N VAL A 212 -11.17 9.49 -5.01
CA VAL A 212 -10.17 9.60 -3.94
C VAL A 212 -8.99 10.48 -4.36
N ARG A 213 -8.43 10.25 -5.57
CA ARG A 213 -7.33 11.09 -6.10
C ARG A 213 -7.74 12.53 -6.27
N GLN A 214 -8.94 12.80 -6.77
CA GLN A 214 -9.45 14.16 -6.92
C GLN A 214 -9.62 14.86 -5.57
N LEU A 215 -10.17 14.16 -4.57
CA LEU A 215 -10.33 14.72 -3.23
C LEU A 215 -8.97 14.93 -2.54
N HIS A 216 -8.00 14.05 -2.77
CA HIS A 216 -6.65 14.22 -2.24
C HIS A 216 -5.94 15.45 -2.84
N GLN A 217 -6.15 15.74 -4.14
CA GLN A 217 -5.57 16.90 -4.83
C GLN A 217 -6.29 18.21 -4.48
N ALA A 218 -7.58 18.16 -4.20
CA ALA A 218 -8.40 19.32 -3.92
C ALA A 218 -9.32 19.08 -2.70
N PRO A 219 -8.76 19.00 -1.48
CA PRO A 219 -9.49 18.63 -0.26
C PRO A 219 -10.59 19.62 0.15
N GLU A 220 -10.54 20.86 -0.32
CA GLU A 220 -11.57 21.88 -0.05
C GLU A 220 -12.64 21.98 -1.14
N SER A 221 -12.54 21.20 -2.22
CA SER A 221 -13.48 21.23 -3.34
C SER A 221 -14.78 20.51 -3.02
N ASN A 222 -15.90 21.25 -2.95
CA ASN A 222 -17.24 20.68 -2.79
C ASN A 222 -17.57 19.66 -3.90
N GLY A 223 -17.08 19.88 -5.12
CA GLY A 223 -17.24 18.96 -6.24
C GLY A 223 -16.53 17.64 -6.01
N ALA A 224 -15.30 17.66 -5.48
CA ALA A 224 -14.54 16.46 -5.15
C ALA A 224 -15.21 15.67 -4.02
N HIS A 225 -15.72 16.33 -2.99
CA HIS A 225 -16.50 15.70 -1.91
C HIS A 225 -17.77 15.03 -2.43
N THR A 226 -18.51 15.70 -3.30
CA THR A 226 -19.73 15.15 -3.91
C THR A 226 -19.42 13.90 -4.74
N GLN A 227 -18.36 13.93 -5.55
CA GLN A 227 -17.94 12.80 -6.36
C GLN A 227 -17.47 11.62 -5.51
N PHE A 228 -16.71 11.89 -4.44
CA PHE A 228 -16.29 10.87 -3.49
C PHE A 228 -17.49 10.17 -2.85
N LYS A 229 -18.43 10.96 -2.30
CA LYS A 229 -19.65 10.41 -1.70
C LYS A 229 -20.46 9.58 -2.68
N ALA A 230 -20.68 10.09 -3.89
CA ALA A 230 -21.41 9.37 -4.93
C ALA A 230 -20.73 8.04 -5.35
N ALA A 231 -19.40 8.03 -5.39
CA ALA A 231 -18.66 6.81 -5.71
C ALA A 231 -18.71 5.78 -4.58
N VAL A 232 -18.70 6.20 -3.32
CA VAL A 232 -18.89 5.31 -2.16
C VAL A 232 -20.31 4.74 -2.15
N ASP A 233 -21.33 5.60 -2.29
CA ASP A 233 -22.73 5.20 -2.26
C ASP A 233 -23.03 4.19 -3.39
N SER A 234 -22.41 4.35 -4.58
CA SER A 234 -22.57 3.42 -5.71
C SER A 234 -22.03 2.01 -5.42
N LEU A 235 -21.01 1.88 -4.56
CA LEU A 235 -20.45 0.58 -4.20
C LEU A 235 -21.20 -0.11 -3.05
N LEU A 236 -21.94 0.65 -2.24
CA LEU A 236 -22.66 0.16 -1.06
C LEU A 236 -24.12 -0.24 -1.39
N HIS A 237 -24.62 0.11 -2.57
CA HIS A 237 -25.98 -0.16 -3.06
C HIS A 237 -25.98 -0.96 -4.34
#